data_09fcf6321ccc5b3fa5a49f81d550d3ad
#
_entry.id   09fcf6321ccc5b3fa5a49f81d550d3ad
#
_cell.length_a   1.000
_cell.length_b   1.000
_cell.length_c   1.000
_cell.angle_alpha   90.00
_cell.angle_beta   90.00
_cell.angle_gamma   90.00
#
_symmetry.space_group_name_H-M   'P 1'
#
loop_
_entity.id
_entity.type
_entity.pdbx_description
1 polymer ?
#
loop_
_entity_poly.entity_id
_entity_poly.type
_entity_poly.pdbx_seq_one_letter_code
_entity_poly.pdbx_strand_id
1 'polypeptide(L)'
;MGTLALDIETASPHGKPRDFEDTDYFELVAVAVGYAASPDDDPETAVFLREGGWEDEHTADVLQAVLDWVGDRPVDRTLTYHGTGFDEIHLRNWASEVAEAGAWPEAEAELDRLFAGHVDLAVHAGDAYQDRLRGRATFPKLERLCRWEDIDTGEVRYAEYDFHDGYLAGMGITDEVMQGKHIGVALGEAYVDGIENGLTETATFQELERLLRDYATGDIVPLFELDALFGHPDPEE
;
A
#
# COMPACT_ATOMS: atom_id res chain seq x y z
N MET A 1 3.98 -3.33 -23.00
CA MET A 1 2.77 -2.89 -22.29
C MET A 1 3.23 -2.47 -20.89
N GLY A 2 3.11 -1.17 -20.60
CA GLY A 2 3.56 -0.61 -19.32
C GLY A 2 2.64 -1.06 -18.19
N THR A 3 3.22 -1.61 -17.13
CA THR A 3 2.49 -2.12 -15.96
C THR A 3 2.92 -1.35 -14.73
N LEU A 4 1.96 -0.78 -14.02
CA LEU A 4 2.11 -0.17 -12.70
C LEU A 4 1.60 -1.16 -11.65
N ALA A 5 2.33 -1.40 -10.59
CA ALA A 5 1.83 -2.03 -9.38
C ALA A 5 1.63 -0.97 -8.30
N LEU A 6 0.60 -1.11 -7.48
CA LEU A 6 0.27 -0.15 -6.42
C LEU A 6 -0.25 -0.87 -5.18
N ASP A 7 0.15 -0.38 -4.01
CA ASP A 7 -0.32 -0.79 -2.69
C ASP A 7 -0.35 0.40 -1.75
N ILE A 8 -1.25 0.43 -0.76
CA ILE A 8 -1.36 1.51 0.21
C ILE A 8 -1.17 1.03 1.64
N GLU A 9 -0.56 1.88 2.45
CA GLU A 9 -0.48 1.70 3.89
C GLU A 9 -1.35 2.74 4.60
N THR A 10 -2.16 2.27 5.54
CA THR A 10 -3.14 3.10 6.23
C THR A 10 -3.00 3.05 7.73
N ALA A 11 -3.36 4.14 8.41
CA ALA A 11 -3.60 4.17 9.85
C ALA A 11 -5.09 4.27 10.15
N SER A 12 -5.50 3.96 11.38
CA SER A 12 -6.87 4.09 11.84
C SER A 12 -6.96 4.96 13.11
N PRO A 13 -6.56 6.26 13.02
CA PRO A 13 -6.49 7.15 14.18
C PRO A 13 -7.86 7.47 14.78
N HIS A 14 -8.94 7.31 13.97
CA HIS A 14 -10.31 7.59 14.38
C HIS A 14 -11.00 6.40 15.08
N GLY A 15 -10.27 5.31 15.30
CA GLY A 15 -10.72 4.14 16.04
C GLY A 15 -10.77 2.87 15.21
N LYS A 16 -11.13 1.77 15.85
CA LYS A 16 -11.11 0.45 15.20
C LYS A 16 -12.12 0.37 14.07
N PRO A 17 -11.69 0.06 12.83
CA PRO A 17 -12.59 -0.15 11.70
C PRO A 17 -13.64 -1.22 11.97
N ARG A 18 -14.87 -0.96 11.59
CA ARG A 18 -16.01 -1.89 11.63
C ARG A 18 -16.36 -2.38 10.23
N ASP A 19 -16.05 -1.58 9.26
CA ASP A 19 -16.17 -1.81 7.83
C ASP A 19 -14.84 -1.43 7.19
N PHE A 20 -14.26 -2.31 6.39
CA PHE A 20 -12.99 -2.07 5.72
C PHE A 20 -13.16 -1.34 4.37
N GLU A 21 -14.39 -1.14 3.91
CA GLU A 21 -14.70 -0.32 2.74
C GLU A 21 -15.08 1.13 3.12
N ASP A 22 -15.23 1.42 4.42
CA ASP A 22 -15.57 2.74 4.95
C ASP A 22 -14.30 3.56 5.22
N THR A 23 -14.01 4.51 4.33
CA THR A 23 -12.80 5.34 4.37
C THR A 23 -12.72 6.23 5.61
N ASP A 24 -13.84 6.60 6.24
CA ASP A 24 -13.86 7.41 7.48
C ASP A 24 -13.04 6.82 8.64
N TYR A 25 -12.70 5.53 8.57
CA TYR A 25 -11.85 4.87 9.58
C TYR A 25 -10.36 4.94 9.25
N PHE A 26 -9.99 5.31 8.04
CA PHE A 26 -8.63 5.17 7.54
C PHE A 26 -8.03 6.50 7.11
N GLU A 27 -6.75 6.63 7.36
CA GLU A 27 -5.93 7.73 6.87
C GLU A 27 -4.76 7.17 6.05
N LEU A 28 -4.44 7.81 4.93
CA LEU A 28 -3.32 7.43 4.08
C LEU A 28 -1.99 7.73 4.76
N VAL A 29 -1.16 6.71 4.95
CA VAL A 29 0.21 6.83 5.50
C VAL A 29 1.24 6.77 4.39
N ALA A 30 1.08 5.82 3.47
CA ALA A 30 2.00 5.64 2.36
C ALA A 30 1.30 5.08 1.11
N VAL A 31 1.90 5.35 -0.05
CA VAL A 31 1.63 4.64 -1.30
C VAL A 31 2.94 4.06 -1.80
N ALA A 32 2.97 2.77 -2.01
CA ALA A 32 4.05 2.09 -2.70
C ALA A 32 3.67 1.85 -4.16
N VAL A 33 4.61 2.05 -5.05
CA VAL A 33 4.42 1.83 -6.48
C VAL A 33 5.60 1.09 -7.10
N GLY A 34 5.31 0.36 -8.16
CA GLY A 34 6.33 -0.25 -9.02
C GLY A 34 5.94 -0.08 -10.47
N TYR A 35 6.91 0.14 -11.36
CA TYR A 35 6.65 0.27 -12.80
C TYR A 35 7.61 -0.58 -13.61
N ALA A 36 7.06 -1.36 -14.55
CA ALA A 36 7.80 -2.10 -15.56
C ALA A 36 7.28 -1.69 -16.96
N ALA A 37 8.19 -1.28 -17.84
CA ALA A 37 7.82 -0.87 -19.22
C ALA A 37 7.45 -2.09 -20.08
N SER A 38 7.95 -3.26 -19.74
CA SER A 38 7.58 -4.54 -20.33
C SER A 38 7.59 -5.67 -19.27
N PRO A 39 6.93 -6.81 -19.55
CA PRO A 39 6.89 -7.94 -18.58
C PRO A 39 8.26 -8.57 -18.26
N ASP A 40 9.25 -8.32 -19.11
CA ASP A 40 10.62 -8.87 -18.94
C ASP A 40 11.56 -7.90 -18.21
N ASP A 41 11.10 -6.68 -17.89
CA ASP A 41 11.90 -5.66 -17.19
C ASP A 41 11.79 -5.81 -15.67
N ASP A 42 12.90 -5.61 -14.95
CA ASP A 42 12.87 -5.45 -13.50
C ASP A 42 12.10 -4.18 -13.14
N PRO A 43 11.14 -4.22 -12.21
CA PRO A 43 10.35 -3.06 -11.86
C PRO A 43 11.18 -2.00 -11.12
N GLU A 44 11.02 -0.75 -11.52
CA GLU A 44 11.45 0.40 -10.71
C GLU A 44 10.41 0.64 -9.62
N THR A 45 10.82 0.74 -8.35
CA THR A 45 9.91 0.93 -7.21
C THR A 45 10.14 2.26 -6.51
N ALA A 46 9.08 2.81 -5.91
CA ALA A 46 9.13 3.98 -5.05
C ALA A 46 8.08 3.87 -3.94
N VAL A 47 8.34 4.55 -2.80
CA VAL A 47 7.39 4.66 -1.69
C VAL A 47 7.24 6.13 -1.33
N PHE A 48 6.02 6.60 -1.30
CA PHE A 48 5.63 7.96 -0.95
C PHE A 48 4.97 7.93 0.42
N LEU A 49 5.67 8.42 1.43
CA LEU A 49 5.16 8.54 2.79
C LEU A 49 4.54 9.91 2.99
N ARG A 50 3.52 9.98 3.83
CA ARG A 50 2.92 11.23 4.28
C ARG A 50 3.96 12.12 4.96
N GLU A 51 3.97 13.42 4.67
CA GLU A 51 4.95 14.39 5.19
C GLU A 51 4.34 15.42 6.16
N GLY A 52 3.13 15.17 6.67
CA GLY A 52 2.43 16.08 7.59
C GLY A 52 1.38 15.41 8.45
N GLY A 53 0.48 16.20 9.04
CA GLY A 53 -0.66 15.75 9.84
C GLY A 53 -1.75 15.07 9.00
N TRP A 54 -2.94 14.89 9.58
CA TRP A 54 -4.03 14.18 8.90
C TRP A 54 -4.90 15.06 7.98
N GLU A 55 -4.50 16.30 7.72
CA GLU A 55 -5.23 17.23 6.86
C GLU A 55 -5.20 16.78 5.39
N ASP A 56 -6.28 17.11 4.64
CA ASP A 56 -6.46 16.73 3.23
C ASP A 56 -5.32 17.20 2.32
N GLU A 57 -4.66 18.32 2.65
CA GLU A 57 -3.53 18.84 1.88
C GLU A 57 -2.37 17.83 1.85
N HIS A 58 -2.10 17.13 2.94
CA HIS A 58 -1.02 16.13 3.00
C HIS A 58 -1.42 14.82 2.32
N THR A 59 -2.72 14.49 2.28
CA THR A 59 -3.21 13.40 1.43
C THR A 59 -3.03 13.76 -0.04
N ALA A 60 -3.37 14.99 -0.44
CA ALA A 60 -3.16 15.49 -1.79
C ALA A 60 -1.67 15.46 -2.19
N ASP A 61 -0.77 15.87 -1.28
CA ASP A 61 0.68 15.85 -1.53
C ASP A 61 1.19 14.44 -1.85
N VAL A 62 0.75 13.42 -1.09
CA VAL A 62 1.13 12.01 -1.36
C VAL A 62 0.61 11.55 -2.72
N LEU A 63 -0.67 11.81 -3.01
CA LEU A 63 -1.28 11.41 -4.28
C LEU A 63 -0.62 12.10 -5.48
N GLN A 64 -0.31 13.39 -5.37
CA GLN A 64 0.41 14.14 -6.41
C GLN A 64 1.82 13.61 -6.61
N ALA A 65 2.56 13.30 -5.53
CA ALA A 65 3.90 12.74 -5.63
C ALA A 65 3.92 11.38 -6.36
N VAL A 66 2.89 10.54 -6.13
CA VAL A 66 2.70 9.28 -6.88
C VAL A 66 2.52 9.57 -8.38
N LEU A 67 1.63 10.49 -8.74
CA LEU A 67 1.36 10.79 -10.15
C LEU A 67 2.52 11.50 -10.83
N ASP A 68 3.24 12.37 -10.12
CA ASP A 68 4.46 12.99 -10.62
C ASP A 68 5.53 11.94 -10.93
N TRP A 69 5.66 10.92 -10.08
CA TRP A 69 6.57 9.81 -10.31
C TRP A 69 6.11 8.94 -11.50
N VAL A 70 4.82 8.64 -11.63
CA VAL A 70 4.27 7.96 -12.82
C VAL A 70 4.55 8.81 -14.06
N GLY A 71 4.31 10.13 -14.01
CA GLY A 71 4.65 11.10 -15.03
C GLY A 71 4.14 10.70 -16.41
N ASP A 72 5.04 10.77 -17.42
CA ASP A 72 4.73 10.40 -18.81
C ASP A 72 4.91 8.89 -19.11
N ARG A 73 5.09 8.04 -18.09
CA ARG A 73 5.19 6.60 -18.29
C ARG A 73 3.87 6.07 -18.86
N PRO A 74 3.91 5.29 -19.94
CA PRO A 74 2.68 4.67 -20.44
C PRO A 74 2.21 3.59 -19.47
N VAL A 75 1.07 3.79 -18.83
CA VAL A 75 0.44 2.81 -17.94
C VAL A 75 -0.74 2.21 -18.70
N ASP A 76 -0.57 0.97 -19.12
CA ASP A 76 -1.63 0.19 -19.80
C ASP A 76 -2.44 -0.62 -18.77
N ARG A 77 -1.80 -1.01 -17.64
CA ARG A 77 -2.39 -1.81 -16.57
C ARG A 77 -1.91 -1.34 -15.21
N THR A 78 -2.81 -1.36 -14.22
CA THR A 78 -2.51 -1.09 -12.81
C THR A 78 -2.83 -2.32 -11.97
N LEU A 79 -1.83 -2.93 -11.38
CA LEU A 79 -1.95 -4.13 -10.54
C LEU A 79 -2.14 -3.75 -9.09
N THR A 80 -3.04 -4.45 -8.41
CA THR A 80 -3.17 -4.44 -6.95
C THR A 80 -3.37 -5.87 -6.43
N TYR A 81 -3.37 -6.05 -5.11
CA TYR A 81 -3.83 -7.27 -4.49
C TYR A 81 -4.97 -6.96 -3.51
N HIS A 82 -6.20 -7.31 -3.88
CA HIS A 82 -7.43 -6.94 -3.18
C HIS A 82 -7.79 -5.45 -3.29
N GLY A 83 -7.27 -4.77 -4.30
CA GLY A 83 -7.50 -3.34 -4.50
C GLY A 83 -8.94 -2.95 -4.75
N THR A 84 -9.74 -3.79 -5.42
CA THR A 84 -11.18 -3.56 -5.60
C THR A 84 -11.97 -3.55 -4.29
N GLY A 85 -11.43 -4.15 -3.23
CA GLY A 85 -12.01 -4.19 -1.88
C GLY A 85 -11.33 -3.27 -0.89
N PHE A 86 -10.22 -2.59 -1.25
CA PHE A 86 -9.49 -1.73 -0.33
C PHE A 86 -8.77 -0.57 -1.04
N ASP A 87 -7.64 -0.80 -1.71
CA ASP A 87 -6.76 0.27 -2.21
C ASP A 87 -7.48 1.24 -3.15
N GLU A 88 -8.15 0.73 -4.18
CA GLU A 88 -8.86 1.55 -5.15
C GLU A 88 -10.00 2.33 -4.50
N ILE A 89 -10.77 1.70 -3.59
CA ILE A 89 -11.88 2.34 -2.90
C ILE A 89 -11.38 3.55 -2.12
N HIS A 90 -10.35 3.35 -1.28
CA HIS A 90 -9.84 4.41 -0.42
C HIS A 90 -9.15 5.51 -1.22
N LEU A 91 -8.33 5.16 -2.21
CA LEU A 91 -7.67 6.16 -3.05
C LEU A 91 -8.68 7.03 -3.82
N ARG A 92 -9.77 6.45 -4.34
CA ARG A 92 -10.83 7.21 -5.00
C ARG A 92 -11.60 8.11 -4.04
N ASN A 93 -11.91 7.62 -2.82
CA ASN A 93 -12.59 8.40 -1.81
C ASN A 93 -11.73 9.59 -1.37
N TRP A 94 -10.45 9.37 -1.05
CA TRP A 94 -9.53 10.46 -0.72
C TRP A 94 -9.32 11.43 -1.89
N ALA A 95 -9.27 10.95 -3.14
CA ALA A 95 -9.21 11.83 -4.29
C ALA A 95 -10.46 12.74 -4.37
N SER A 96 -11.65 12.23 -4.05
CA SER A 96 -12.87 13.02 -3.97
C SER A 96 -12.82 14.03 -2.82
N GLU A 97 -12.38 13.60 -1.63
CA GLU A 97 -12.25 14.47 -0.45
C GLU A 97 -11.30 15.64 -0.69
N VAL A 98 -10.09 15.38 -1.22
CA VAL A 98 -9.12 16.44 -1.51
C VAL A 98 -9.59 17.37 -2.64
N ALA A 99 -10.37 16.86 -3.60
CA ALA A 99 -10.97 17.68 -4.65
C ALA A 99 -12.08 18.60 -4.07
N GLU A 100 -12.96 18.06 -3.22
CA GLU A 100 -14.02 18.82 -2.55
C GLU A 100 -13.45 19.86 -1.59
N ALA A 101 -12.38 19.54 -0.87
CA ALA A 101 -11.65 20.47 -0.02
C ALA A 101 -10.91 21.57 -0.81
N GLY A 102 -10.74 21.38 -2.13
CA GLY A 102 -10.02 22.29 -3.02
C GLY A 102 -8.51 22.22 -2.91
N ALA A 103 -7.97 21.19 -2.24
CA ALA A 103 -6.54 20.93 -2.13
C ALA A 103 -5.97 20.45 -3.48
N TRP A 104 -6.74 19.64 -4.21
CA TRP A 104 -6.37 19.22 -5.56
C TRP A 104 -7.61 18.91 -6.41
N PRO A 105 -8.15 19.89 -7.17
CA PRO A 105 -9.40 19.77 -7.92
C PRO A 105 -9.41 18.68 -9.01
N GLU A 106 -8.25 18.28 -9.53
CA GLU A 106 -8.11 17.31 -10.61
C GLU A 106 -7.95 15.86 -10.09
N ALA A 107 -7.89 15.64 -8.77
CA ALA A 107 -7.55 14.37 -8.15
C ALA A 107 -8.39 13.19 -8.65
N GLU A 108 -9.70 13.32 -8.69
CA GLU A 108 -10.62 12.27 -9.16
C GLU A 108 -10.29 11.82 -10.60
N ALA A 109 -10.10 12.80 -11.50
CA ALA A 109 -9.84 12.51 -12.92
C ALA A 109 -8.46 11.85 -13.13
N GLU A 110 -7.48 12.21 -12.31
CA GLU A 110 -6.15 11.60 -12.37
C GLU A 110 -6.17 10.15 -11.83
N LEU A 111 -6.86 9.91 -10.70
CA LEU A 111 -7.01 8.56 -10.16
C LEU A 111 -7.86 7.66 -11.11
N ASP A 112 -8.90 8.21 -11.75
CA ASP A 112 -9.67 7.48 -12.77
C ASP A 112 -8.78 7.00 -13.93
N ARG A 113 -7.81 7.83 -14.36
CA ARG A 113 -6.86 7.44 -15.41
C ARG A 113 -5.89 6.36 -14.92
N LEU A 114 -5.43 6.48 -13.67
CA LEU A 114 -4.51 5.51 -13.08
C LEU A 114 -5.15 4.12 -12.98
N PHE A 115 -6.44 4.06 -12.64
CA PHE A 115 -7.19 2.80 -12.50
C PHE A 115 -7.97 2.38 -13.76
N ALA A 116 -7.79 3.06 -14.91
CA ALA A 116 -8.52 2.72 -16.15
C ALA A 116 -8.24 1.29 -16.65
N GLY A 117 -7.03 0.78 -16.39
CA GLY A 117 -6.61 -0.60 -16.68
C GLY A 117 -6.36 -1.42 -15.42
N HIS A 118 -7.23 -1.31 -14.41
CA HIS A 118 -7.05 -1.99 -13.12
C HIS A 118 -7.20 -3.51 -13.22
N VAL A 119 -6.27 -4.22 -12.61
CA VAL A 119 -6.26 -5.68 -12.46
C VAL A 119 -6.06 -6.00 -10.99
N ASP A 120 -7.07 -6.57 -10.35
CA ASP A 120 -6.98 -7.06 -8.98
C ASP A 120 -6.55 -8.53 -8.97
N LEU A 121 -5.28 -8.77 -8.67
CA LEU A 121 -4.67 -10.10 -8.66
C LEU A 121 -5.29 -11.04 -7.61
N ALA A 122 -5.96 -10.52 -6.57
CA ALA A 122 -6.65 -11.35 -5.59
C ALA A 122 -7.84 -12.10 -6.21
N VAL A 123 -8.51 -11.53 -7.21
CA VAL A 123 -9.59 -12.18 -7.96
C VAL A 123 -9.05 -13.41 -8.69
N HIS A 124 -7.97 -13.25 -9.47
CA HIS A 124 -7.32 -14.34 -10.19
C HIS A 124 -6.75 -15.40 -9.25
N ALA A 125 -6.19 -14.98 -8.10
CA ALA A 125 -5.74 -15.89 -7.05
C ALA A 125 -6.90 -16.68 -6.43
N GLY A 126 -8.06 -16.06 -6.25
CA GLY A 126 -9.28 -16.71 -5.77
C GLY A 126 -9.72 -17.86 -6.66
N ASP A 127 -9.77 -17.62 -7.96
CA ASP A 127 -10.16 -18.60 -8.95
C ASP A 127 -9.12 -19.73 -9.09
N ALA A 128 -7.85 -19.39 -9.21
CA ALA A 128 -6.77 -20.35 -9.39
C ALA A 128 -6.58 -21.28 -8.18
N TYR A 129 -6.83 -20.80 -6.97
CA TYR A 129 -6.56 -21.53 -5.73
C TYR A 129 -7.82 -21.87 -4.92
N GLN A 130 -9.01 -21.83 -5.52
CA GLN A 130 -10.30 -22.10 -4.87
C GLN A 130 -10.28 -23.38 -4.02
N ASP A 131 -9.66 -24.44 -4.51
CA ASP A 131 -9.59 -25.73 -3.81
C ASP A 131 -8.70 -25.70 -2.54
N ARG A 132 -7.79 -24.73 -2.42
CA ARG A 132 -6.91 -24.54 -1.25
C ARG A 132 -7.51 -23.61 -0.20
N LEU A 133 -8.56 -22.85 -0.55
CA LEU A 133 -9.22 -21.91 0.38
C LEU A 133 -9.99 -22.64 1.47
N ARG A 134 -10.15 -22.01 2.62
CA ARG A 134 -10.88 -22.55 3.78
C ARG A 134 -11.83 -21.51 4.36
N GLY A 135 -12.94 -21.98 4.85
CA GLY A 135 -13.93 -21.14 5.50
C GLY A 135 -14.68 -20.26 4.52
N ARG A 136 -14.66 -18.94 4.74
CA ARG A 136 -15.33 -17.94 3.91
C ARG A 136 -14.37 -17.12 3.04
N ALA A 137 -13.10 -17.49 3.02
CA ALA A 137 -12.12 -16.78 2.20
C ALA A 137 -12.45 -16.99 0.72
N THR A 138 -12.46 -15.88 -0.03
CA THR A 138 -12.68 -15.86 -1.47
C THR A 138 -11.35 -15.85 -2.24
N PHE A 139 -10.26 -15.45 -1.59
CA PHE A 139 -8.89 -15.48 -2.11
C PHE A 139 -7.89 -15.74 -0.96
N PRO A 140 -6.65 -16.19 -1.25
CA PRO A 140 -5.60 -16.33 -0.25
C PRO A 140 -5.07 -14.94 0.14
N LYS A 141 -4.49 -14.78 1.32
CA LYS A 141 -3.68 -13.59 1.63
C LYS A 141 -2.42 -13.58 0.76
N LEU A 142 -1.91 -12.39 0.41
CA LEU A 142 -0.73 -12.20 -0.43
C LEU A 142 0.47 -13.05 0.08
N GLU A 143 0.84 -12.93 1.34
CA GLU A 143 2.00 -13.64 1.90
C GLU A 143 1.81 -15.18 1.90
N ARG A 144 0.57 -15.64 1.94
CA ARG A 144 0.26 -17.07 1.85
C ARG A 144 0.39 -17.57 0.42
N LEU A 145 -0.11 -16.80 -0.55
CA LEU A 145 -0.01 -17.11 -1.96
C LEU A 145 1.47 -17.16 -2.38
N CYS A 146 2.24 -16.13 -2.06
CA CYS A 146 3.65 -16.05 -2.37
C CYS A 146 4.42 -17.24 -1.77
N ARG A 147 4.10 -17.64 -0.54
CA ARG A 147 4.69 -18.86 0.06
C ARG A 147 4.30 -20.13 -0.67
N TRP A 148 3.11 -20.22 -1.26
CA TRP A 148 2.70 -21.40 -2.02
C TRP A 148 3.44 -21.51 -3.35
N GLU A 149 3.84 -20.38 -3.92
CA GLU A 149 4.46 -20.26 -5.25
C GLU A 149 5.97 -19.97 -5.18
N ASP A 150 6.55 -19.99 -3.96
CA ASP A 150 7.98 -19.74 -3.70
C ASP A 150 8.44 -18.34 -4.17
N ILE A 151 7.51 -17.35 -4.08
CA ILE A 151 7.76 -15.93 -4.36
C ILE A 151 8.23 -15.26 -3.06
N ASP A 152 9.31 -14.49 -3.15
CA ASP A 152 9.85 -13.74 -2.01
C ASP A 152 9.01 -12.47 -1.76
N THR A 153 8.54 -12.30 -0.53
CA THR A 153 7.77 -11.12 -0.09
C THR A 153 8.63 -10.12 0.68
N GLY A 154 9.94 -10.33 0.78
CA GLY A 154 10.80 -9.41 1.55
C GLY A 154 10.37 -9.31 3.02
N GLU A 155 10.17 -10.45 3.72
CA GLU A 155 9.72 -10.46 5.12
C GLU A 155 10.52 -9.47 6.00
N VAL A 156 9.84 -8.47 6.56
CA VAL A 156 10.43 -7.40 7.37
C VAL A 156 10.43 -7.82 8.86
N ARG A 157 11.63 -7.88 9.47
CA ARG A 157 11.79 -8.29 10.86
C ARG A 157 12.20 -7.12 11.73
N TYR A 158 11.49 -6.91 12.84
CA TYR A 158 11.79 -5.82 13.78
C TYR A 158 13.22 -5.85 14.34
N ALA A 159 13.84 -7.01 14.43
CA ALA A 159 15.23 -7.16 14.88
C ALA A 159 16.29 -6.55 13.94
N GLU A 160 15.90 -6.14 12.73
CA GLU A 160 16.76 -5.50 11.74
C GLU A 160 16.79 -3.96 11.88
N TYR A 161 16.00 -3.42 12.85
CA TYR A 161 15.83 -2.00 13.10
C TYR A 161 16.31 -1.64 14.51
N ASP A 162 17.02 -0.51 14.64
CA ASP A 162 17.62 -0.08 15.90
C ASP A 162 16.63 0.76 16.74
N PHE A 163 15.49 0.15 17.08
CA PHE A 163 14.55 0.74 18.01
C PHE A 163 15.07 0.68 19.45
N HIS A 164 14.86 1.74 20.23
CA HIS A 164 15.19 1.71 21.65
C HIS A 164 14.36 0.65 22.40
N ASP A 165 14.92 0.14 23.50
CA ASP A 165 14.26 -0.89 24.31
C ASP A 165 12.84 -0.49 24.72
N GLY A 166 11.88 -1.38 24.42
CA GLY A 166 10.47 -1.20 24.78
C GLY A 166 9.65 -0.32 23.85
N TYR A 167 10.22 0.25 22.77
CA TYR A 167 9.48 1.08 21.83
C TYR A 167 8.26 0.35 21.25
N LEU A 168 8.49 -0.78 20.59
CA LEU A 168 7.42 -1.60 20.00
C LEU A 168 6.47 -2.19 21.06
N ALA A 169 7.02 -2.65 22.18
CA ALA A 169 6.22 -3.18 23.27
C ALA A 169 5.30 -2.11 23.91
N GLY A 170 5.75 -0.84 23.95
CA GLY A 170 4.94 0.30 24.39
C GLY A 170 3.70 0.52 23.51
N MET A 171 3.76 0.16 22.24
CA MET A 171 2.65 0.17 21.29
C MET A 171 1.86 -1.16 21.26
N GLY A 172 2.21 -2.13 22.11
CA GLY A 172 1.55 -3.45 22.15
C GLY A 172 2.00 -4.40 21.03
N ILE A 173 3.07 -4.07 20.31
CA ILE A 173 3.64 -4.93 19.25
C ILE A 173 4.62 -5.90 19.90
N THR A 174 4.31 -7.20 19.81
CA THR A 174 5.10 -8.29 20.37
C THR A 174 5.50 -9.33 19.32
N ASP A 175 5.03 -9.18 18.09
CA ASP A 175 5.38 -10.03 16.96
C ASP A 175 6.85 -9.78 16.55
N GLU A 176 7.53 -10.80 16.03
CA GLU A 176 8.91 -10.68 15.52
C GLU A 176 8.94 -10.09 14.10
N VAL A 177 7.86 -10.31 13.36
CA VAL A 177 7.69 -9.92 11.95
C VAL A 177 6.63 -8.84 11.84
N MET A 178 6.91 -7.84 11.01
CA MET A 178 5.96 -6.79 10.70
C MET A 178 4.74 -7.33 9.95
N GLN A 179 3.60 -6.72 10.18
CA GLN A 179 2.34 -7.01 9.51
C GLN A 179 1.58 -5.70 9.28
N GLY A 180 0.82 -5.57 8.20
CA GLY A 180 0.05 -4.35 7.89
C GLY A 180 -0.84 -3.87 9.03
N LYS A 181 -1.42 -4.79 9.84
CA LYS A 181 -2.19 -4.42 11.03
C LYS A 181 -1.40 -3.56 12.05
N HIS A 182 -0.05 -3.66 12.09
CA HIS A 182 0.77 -2.86 13.01
C HIS A 182 0.84 -1.41 12.56
N ILE A 183 0.80 -1.14 11.24
CA ILE A 183 0.67 0.21 10.70
C ILE A 183 -0.70 0.76 11.07
N GLY A 184 -1.76 0.02 10.75
CA GLY A 184 -3.13 0.43 10.99
C GLY A 184 -3.47 0.78 12.43
N VAL A 185 -2.87 0.09 13.42
CA VAL A 185 -3.23 0.27 14.85
C VAL A 185 -2.22 1.07 15.65
N ALA A 186 -0.99 1.29 15.17
CA ALA A 186 0.04 1.94 15.99
C ALA A 186 1.15 2.65 15.21
N LEU A 187 1.81 1.99 14.24
CA LEU A 187 3.02 2.54 13.62
C LEU A 187 2.71 3.74 12.72
N GLY A 188 1.59 3.71 11.98
CA GLY A 188 1.18 4.82 11.14
C GLY A 188 0.85 6.07 11.95
N GLU A 189 0.11 5.93 13.06
CA GLU A 189 -0.17 7.03 13.97
C GLU A 189 1.11 7.56 14.63
N ALA A 190 1.99 6.66 15.10
CA ALA A 190 3.28 7.07 15.69
C ALA A 190 4.19 7.79 14.68
N TYR A 191 4.11 7.44 13.40
CA TYR A 191 4.85 8.11 12.33
C TYR A 191 4.36 9.54 12.13
N VAL A 192 3.05 9.74 11.98
CA VAL A 192 2.46 11.08 11.81
C VAL A 192 2.65 11.94 13.05
N ASP A 193 2.41 11.40 14.24
CA ASP A 193 2.69 12.08 15.52
C ASP A 193 4.16 12.52 15.61
N GLY A 194 5.09 11.70 15.12
CA GLY A 194 6.51 12.04 15.06
C GLY A 194 6.81 13.26 14.19
N ILE A 195 6.14 13.39 13.05
CA ILE A 195 6.25 14.57 12.17
C ILE A 195 5.70 15.80 12.87
N GLU A 196 4.47 15.75 13.37
CA GLU A 196 3.80 16.87 14.03
C GLU A 196 4.55 17.37 15.25
N ASN A 197 5.22 16.48 15.97
CA ASN A 197 6.04 16.84 17.15
C ASN A 197 7.51 17.17 16.81
N GLY A 198 7.88 17.23 15.53
CA GLY A 198 9.23 17.61 15.08
C GLY A 198 10.31 16.59 15.45
N LEU A 199 9.97 15.29 15.48
CA LEU A 199 10.87 14.19 15.85
C LEU A 199 11.61 13.55 14.66
N THR A 200 11.47 14.10 13.45
CA THR A 200 11.99 13.54 12.19
C THR A 200 13.49 13.29 12.19
N GLU A 201 14.26 14.09 12.94
CA GLU A 201 15.71 13.95 13.07
C GLU A 201 16.14 12.93 14.14
N THR A 202 15.20 12.31 14.86
CA THR A 202 15.53 11.30 15.87
C THR A 202 15.82 9.95 15.24
N ALA A 203 16.77 9.19 15.82
CA ALA A 203 17.12 7.87 15.32
C ALA A 203 15.90 6.92 15.30
N THR A 204 15.04 6.98 16.33
CA THR A 204 13.83 6.15 16.38
C THR A 204 12.84 6.46 15.24
N PHE A 205 12.67 7.75 14.91
CA PHE A 205 11.80 8.12 13.80
C PHE A 205 12.38 7.67 12.45
N GLN A 206 13.68 7.84 12.25
CA GLN A 206 14.36 7.40 11.02
C GLN A 206 14.28 5.88 10.83
N GLU A 207 14.38 5.12 11.92
CA GLU A 207 14.17 3.66 11.89
C GLU A 207 12.71 3.31 11.60
N LEU A 208 11.74 4.08 12.13
CA LEU A 208 10.32 3.88 11.83
C LEU A 208 10.02 4.18 10.34
N GLU A 209 10.54 5.29 9.82
CA GLU A 209 10.40 5.63 8.40
C GLU A 209 11.00 4.55 7.51
N ARG A 210 12.21 4.06 7.83
CA ARG A 210 12.87 2.97 7.11
C ARG A 210 12.02 1.69 7.14
N LEU A 211 11.50 1.32 8.32
CA LEU A 211 10.63 0.16 8.49
C LEU A 211 9.38 0.23 7.59
N LEU A 212 8.70 1.40 7.57
CA LEU A 212 7.51 1.60 6.74
C LEU A 212 7.83 1.49 5.25
N ARG A 213 8.95 2.08 4.81
CA ARG A 213 9.41 1.99 3.41
C ARG A 213 9.75 0.56 3.00
N ASP A 214 10.50 -0.15 3.84
CA ASP A 214 10.92 -1.52 3.57
C ASP A 214 9.69 -2.44 3.48
N TYR A 215 8.71 -2.26 4.38
CA TYR A 215 7.48 -3.05 4.39
C TYR A 215 6.63 -2.78 3.13
N ALA A 216 6.33 -1.52 2.84
CA ALA A 216 5.53 -1.14 1.68
C ALA A 216 6.19 -1.56 0.34
N THR A 217 7.53 -1.52 0.25
CA THR A 217 8.24 -2.03 -0.95
C THR A 217 8.08 -3.54 -1.09
N GLY A 218 8.06 -4.28 0.04
CA GLY A 218 7.94 -5.74 0.05
C GLY A 218 6.64 -6.27 -0.54
N ASP A 219 5.57 -5.49 -0.52
CA ASP A 219 4.27 -5.87 -1.07
C ASP A 219 4.14 -5.56 -2.59
N ILE A 220 5.07 -4.79 -3.18
CA ILE A 220 5.02 -4.37 -4.60
C ILE A 220 5.66 -5.39 -5.55
N VAL A 221 6.89 -5.82 -5.27
CA VAL A 221 7.63 -6.69 -6.20
C VAL A 221 6.88 -8.01 -6.49
N PRO A 222 6.28 -8.66 -5.47
CA PRO A 222 5.50 -9.88 -5.69
C PRO A 222 4.33 -9.73 -6.66
N LEU A 223 3.76 -8.53 -6.84
CA LEU A 223 2.65 -8.31 -7.75
C LEU A 223 3.04 -8.57 -9.21
N PHE A 224 4.27 -8.22 -9.60
CA PHE A 224 4.78 -8.51 -10.95
C PHE A 224 5.00 -10.01 -11.18
N GLU A 225 5.50 -10.72 -10.17
CA GLU A 225 5.68 -12.18 -10.26
C GLU A 225 4.34 -12.91 -10.32
N LEU A 226 3.34 -12.44 -9.56
CA LEU A 226 1.98 -12.97 -9.60
C LEU A 226 1.28 -12.64 -10.93
N ASP A 227 1.48 -11.45 -11.48
CA ASP A 227 0.97 -11.09 -12.80
C ASP A 227 1.50 -12.04 -13.88
N ALA A 228 2.79 -12.33 -13.86
CA ALA A 228 3.40 -13.30 -14.77
C ALA A 228 2.87 -14.74 -14.52
N LEU A 229 2.69 -15.13 -13.25
CA LEU A 229 2.14 -16.43 -12.86
C LEU A 229 0.72 -16.63 -13.41
N PHE A 230 -0.13 -15.60 -13.38
CA PHE A 230 -1.49 -15.64 -13.92
C PHE A 230 -1.58 -15.39 -15.42
N GLY A 231 -0.44 -15.22 -16.12
CA GLY A 231 -0.37 -15.06 -17.56
C GLY A 231 -0.76 -13.66 -18.07
N HIS A 232 -0.53 -12.64 -17.25
CA HIS A 232 -0.81 -11.23 -17.55
C HIS A 232 -2.30 -11.00 -17.89
N PRO A 233 -3.22 -11.20 -16.92
CA PRO A 233 -4.66 -11.08 -17.17
C PRO A 233 -5.02 -9.69 -17.66
N ASP A 234 -6.02 -9.64 -18.56
CA ASP A 234 -6.54 -8.37 -19.06
C ASP A 234 -7.46 -7.69 -18.05
N PRO A 235 -7.55 -6.35 -18.03
CA PRO A 235 -8.41 -5.59 -17.10
C PRO A 235 -9.91 -5.92 -17.23
N GLU A 236 -10.34 -6.52 -18.34
CA GLU A 236 -11.74 -6.84 -18.62
C GLU A 236 -12.12 -8.30 -18.26
N GLU A 237 -11.19 -9.09 -17.73
CA GLU A 237 -11.42 -10.48 -17.29
C GLU A 237 -11.64 -10.56 -15.79
#